data_58f8a2405c25b4fba33f5608d973d5b0
#
_entry.id   58f8a2405c25b4fba33f5608d973d5b0
#
_cell.length_a   1.000
_cell.length_b   1.000
_cell.length_c   1.000
_cell.angle_alpha   90.00
_cell.angle_beta   90.00
_cell.angle_gamma   90.00
#
_symmetry.space_group_name_H-M   'P 1'
#
loop_
_entity.id
_entity.type
_entity.pdbx_description
1 polymer ?
#
loop_
_entity_poly.entity_id
_entity_poly.type
_entity_poly.pdbx_seq_one_letter_code
_entity_poly.pdbx_strand_id
1 'polypeptide(L)'
;ITTRLVGSEMCIRDSFNAIEKAHNLLAALIDNNIQSKTSSLGLDPRTVTWKRVMDMNDRSLRHIIVGLGGTSSGIPRETGFDITAASEIMAILCLSESFMDLKERLGNIFIGYTYDKHPLYARDLKAHGAMAALLKDAIKPNLVQTIEGNPAIIHGGPFANIAQGTNSVLATKMGLSLSDFVVTEAGFGFDLGAEKFFDIKCVKAGLNPSAVVLVATIRALKYHGGVKVENLKEENTAALRKGIENLEKHVENMKKFNICPIVALNKFVTDTDAEIQIVADKCKELGVPMEVAEVWAKGGEGAEKLAILAAKVAEQCVCKLKPLYEWSWDIEKKIETIAKEIYGAAAIDYTAQAKSDLKKIIALGLDKLPVCIAKTQKSLSDNPKLLGRPKDFVVTVRQIEIAAGAGFVIPITGEIMRMPGLPEKPAAENIDIDEQGHITGLF
;
A
#
# COMPACT_ATOMS: atom_id res chain seq x y z
N ILE A 1 -16.48 -0.44 -3.23
CA ILE A 1 -17.17 -1.69 -3.69
C ILE A 1 -16.78 -2.77 -2.70
N THR A 2 -17.60 -3.00 -1.68
CA THR A 2 -17.50 -4.20 -0.85
C THR A 2 -18.21 -5.33 -1.59
N THR A 3 -17.52 -5.97 -2.53
CA THR A 3 -17.95 -7.26 -3.02
C THR A 3 -17.89 -8.22 -1.84
N ARG A 4 -19.05 -8.69 -1.36
CA ARG A 4 -19.12 -9.82 -0.43
C ARG A 4 -18.55 -11.05 -1.13
N LEU A 5 -17.33 -11.42 -0.77
CA LEU A 5 -16.69 -12.62 -1.27
C LEU A 5 -17.10 -13.78 -0.37
N VAL A 6 -17.93 -14.67 -0.86
CA VAL A 6 -18.33 -15.88 -0.13
C VAL A 6 -17.10 -16.78 0.03
N GLY A 7 -16.74 -17.11 1.26
CA GLY A 7 -15.58 -17.99 1.59
C GLY A 7 -14.22 -17.28 1.70
N SER A 8 -14.12 -15.98 1.41
CA SER A 8 -12.85 -15.25 1.44
C SER A 8 -12.33 -14.94 2.86
N GLU A 9 -13.22 -14.80 3.85
CA GLU A 9 -12.84 -14.41 5.21
C GLU A 9 -11.92 -15.42 5.89
N MET A 10 -12.16 -16.73 5.73
CA MET A 10 -11.28 -17.75 6.31
C MET A 10 -9.89 -17.73 5.67
N CYS A 11 -9.79 -17.66 4.35
CA CYS A 11 -8.52 -17.68 3.64
C CYS A 11 -7.68 -16.42 3.89
N ILE A 12 -8.31 -15.24 3.93
CA ILE A 12 -7.63 -13.98 4.26
C ILE A 12 -7.17 -13.99 5.72
N ARG A 13 -8.01 -14.43 6.65
CA ARG A 13 -7.68 -14.56 8.07
C ARG A 13 -6.49 -15.48 8.30
N ASP A 14 -6.43 -16.63 7.64
CA ASP A 14 -5.32 -17.58 7.77
C ASP A 14 -4.01 -16.99 7.26
N SER A 15 -4.03 -16.23 6.16
CA SER A 15 -2.86 -15.53 5.64
C SER A 15 -2.37 -14.45 6.59
N PHE A 16 -3.27 -13.63 7.16
CA PHE A 16 -2.92 -12.61 8.16
C PHE A 16 -2.35 -13.24 9.43
N ASN A 17 -2.97 -14.30 9.95
CA ASN A 17 -2.46 -15.04 11.11
C ASN A 17 -1.07 -15.66 10.84
N ALA A 18 -0.84 -16.20 9.66
CA ALA A 18 0.47 -16.75 9.29
C ALA A 18 1.56 -15.67 9.25
N ILE A 19 1.24 -14.50 8.69
CA ILE A 19 2.12 -13.33 8.63
C ILE A 19 2.43 -12.84 10.04
N GLU A 20 1.41 -12.69 10.89
CA GLU A 20 1.58 -12.28 12.29
C GLU A 20 2.49 -13.24 13.05
N LYS A 21 2.26 -14.56 12.94
CA LYS A 21 3.09 -15.58 13.58
C LYS A 21 4.54 -15.55 13.08
N ALA A 22 4.76 -15.46 11.78
CA ALA A 22 6.11 -15.38 11.22
C ALA A 22 6.84 -14.11 11.66
N HIS A 23 6.13 -12.97 11.71
CA HIS A 23 6.67 -11.68 12.14
C HIS A 23 7.07 -11.71 13.62
N ASN A 24 6.17 -12.18 14.46
CA ASN A 24 6.38 -12.23 15.90
C ASN A 24 7.38 -13.32 16.30
N LEU A 25 7.54 -14.40 15.51
CA LEU A 25 8.63 -15.37 15.68
C LEU A 25 10.00 -14.69 15.53
N LEU A 26 10.19 -13.87 14.50
CA LEU A 26 11.44 -13.13 14.32
C LEU A 26 11.70 -12.20 15.51
N ALA A 27 10.68 -11.47 15.98
CA ALA A 27 10.80 -10.60 17.16
C ALA A 27 11.20 -11.40 18.43
N ALA A 28 10.62 -12.57 18.62
CA ALA A 28 10.96 -13.45 19.74
C ALA A 28 12.40 -14.00 19.65
N LEU A 29 12.85 -14.35 18.42
CA LEU A 29 14.23 -14.81 18.21
C LEU A 29 15.25 -13.69 18.42
N ILE A 30 14.92 -12.43 18.08
CA ILE A 30 15.73 -11.26 18.38
C ILE A 30 15.89 -11.11 19.90
N ASP A 31 14.79 -11.13 20.66
CA ASP A 31 14.84 -11.00 22.13
C ASP A 31 15.59 -12.18 22.77
N ASN A 32 15.38 -13.40 22.28
CA ASN A 32 16.12 -14.56 22.75
C ASN A 32 17.62 -14.44 22.48
N ASN A 33 18.03 -13.93 21.30
CA ASN A 33 19.44 -13.72 20.97
C ASN A 33 20.09 -12.65 21.87
N ILE A 34 19.38 -11.55 22.12
CA ILE A 34 19.84 -10.49 23.03
C ILE A 34 20.06 -11.02 24.46
N GLN A 35 19.18 -11.92 24.92
CA GLN A 35 19.25 -12.51 26.27
C GLN A 35 20.29 -13.64 26.37
N SER A 36 20.66 -14.28 25.27
CA SER A 36 21.53 -15.46 25.27
C SER A 36 22.95 -15.11 25.71
N LYS A 37 23.51 -15.94 26.58
CA LYS A 37 24.91 -15.87 27.02
C LYS A 37 25.87 -16.67 26.13
N THR A 38 25.36 -17.66 25.43
CA THR A 38 26.18 -18.64 24.70
C THR A 38 26.05 -18.56 23.18
N SER A 39 24.91 -18.08 22.69
CA SER A 39 24.60 -17.99 21.23
C SER A 39 24.30 -16.56 20.78
N SER A 40 24.68 -15.55 21.56
CA SER A 40 24.49 -14.17 21.20
C SER A 40 25.35 -13.79 19.99
N LEU A 41 24.73 -13.10 19.02
CA LEU A 41 25.41 -12.47 17.88
C LEU A 41 25.98 -11.08 18.24
N GLY A 42 25.86 -10.66 19.48
CA GLY A 42 26.27 -9.32 19.93
C GLY A 42 25.35 -8.20 19.44
N LEU A 43 24.08 -8.50 19.16
CA LEU A 43 23.09 -7.50 18.75
C LEU A 43 22.93 -6.44 19.83
N ASP A 44 23.13 -5.17 19.47
CA ASP A 44 22.87 -4.03 20.35
C ASP A 44 21.37 -3.75 20.45
N PRO A 45 20.73 -3.95 21.62
CA PRO A 45 19.28 -3.78 21.80
C PRO A 45 18.76 -2.39 21.40
N ARG A 46 19.62 -1.37 21.42
CA ARG A 46 19.29 0.02 21.07
C ARG A 46 19.15 0.22 19.56
N THR A 47 19.64 -0.72 18.75
CA THR A 47 19.64 -0.64 17.28
C THR A 47 18.55 -1.49 16.65
N VAL A 48 17.80 -2.26 17.44
CA VAL A 48 16.74 -3.13 16.93
C VAL A 48 15.65 -2.29 16.26
N THR A 49 15.44 -2.51 14.97
CA THR A 49 14.41 -1.84 14.17
C THR A 49 13.11 -2.65 14.08
N TRP A 50 13.18 -3.95 14.37
CA TRP A 50 12.07 -4.88 14.22
C TRP A 50 11.09 -4.78 15.38
N LYS A 51 9.84 -4.39 15.09
CA LYS A 51 8.73 -4.36 16.04
C LYS A 51 7.99 -5.70 16.07
N ARG A 52 6.85 -5.75 16.73
CA ARG A 52 5.85 -6.80 16.64
C ARG A 52 4.69 -6.37 15.75
N VAL A 53 3.80 -7.28 15.42
CA VAL A 53 2.56 -6.95 14.72
C VAL A 53 1.36 -7.60 15.41
N MET A 54 0.19 -6.97 15.21
CA MET A 54 -1.10 -7.46 15.64
C MET A 54 -2.17 -7.00 14.64
N ASP A 55 -3.10 -7.87 14.31
CA ASP A 55 -4.20 -7.54 13.39
C ASP A 55 -5.40 -6.95 14.14
N MET A 56 -5.12 -5.90 14.92
CA MET A 56 -6.12 -5.15 15.69
C MET A 56 -5.66 -3.70 15.86
N ASN A 57 -6.60 -2.76 15.74
CA ASN A 57 -6.34 -1.35 15.95
C ASN A 57 -6.22 -1.04 17.45
N ASP A 58 -5.01 -0.79 17.95
CA ASP A 58 -4.75 -0.42 19.34
C ASP A 58 -3.66 0.66 19.44
N ARG A 59 -4.09 1.90 19.73
CA ARG A 59 -3.16 3.03 19.89
C ARG A 59 -2.19 2.87 21.06
N SER A 60 -2.54 2.10 22.08
CA SER A 60 -1.71 1.88 23.27
C SER A 60 -0.46 1.07 22.96
N LEU A 61 -0.50 0.29 21.87
CA LEU A 61 0.60 -0.58 21.44
C LEU A 61 1.65 0.12 20.58
N ARG A 62 1.47 1.40 20.21
CA ARG A 62 2.43 2.14 19.36
C ARG A 62 3.82 2.23 19.99
N HIS A 63 3.85 2.45 21.29
CA HIS A 63 5.07 2.56 22.09
C HIS A 63 4.88 1.78 23.39
N ILE A 64 5.67 0.73 23.57
CA ILE A 64 5.64 -0.12 24.76
C ILE A 64 7.06 -0.40 25.23
N ILE A 65 7.19 -0.83 26.47
CA ILE A 65 8.45 -1.34 27.01
C ILE A 65 8.34 -2.85 27.15
N VAL A 66 9.28 -3.57 26.57
CA VAL A 66 9.41 -5.04 26.72
C VAL A 66 10.57 -5.38 27.64
N GLY A 67 10.63 -6.64 28.12
CA GLY A 67 11.73 -7.15 28.93
C GLY A 67 11.69 -6.73 30.39
N LEU A 68 10.55 -6.22 30.90
CA LEU A 68 10.35 -5.97 32.34
C LEU A 68 10.11 -7.28 33.12
N GLY A 69 10.45 -7.30 34.42
CA GLY A 69 10.26 -8.46 35.28
C GLY A 69 11.56 -9.12 35.75
N GLY A 70 12.68 -8.41 35.61
CA GLY A 70 14.00 -8.86 36.11
C GLY A 70 14.82 -9.62 35.08
N THR A 71 15.95 -10.16 35.48
CA THR A 71 16.97 -10.71 34.59
C THR A 71 16.53 -11.93 33.76
N SER A 72 15.48 -12.61 34.17
CA SER A 72 14.90 -13.75 33.42
C SER A 72 13.93 -13.33 32.34
N SER A 73 13.47 -12.08 32.35
CA SER A 73 12.42 -11.58 31.42
C SER A 73 12.96 -10.83 30.23
N GLY A 74 14.27 -10.61 30.18
CA GLY A 74 14.92 -9.94 29.04
C GLY A 74 15.61 -8.62 29.39
N ILE A 75 15.99 -7.87 28.38
CA ILE A 75 16.60 -6.53 28.52
C ILE A 75 15.52 -5.49 28.25
N PRO A 76 15.20 -4.60 29.22
CA PRO A 76 14.22 -3.55 29.02
C PRO A 76 14.58 -2.63 27.86
N ARG A 77 13.66 -2.48 26.90
CA ARG A 77 13.80 -1.56 25.78
C ARG A 77 12.45 -1.09 25.25
N GLU A 78 12.42 0.08 24.65
CA GLU A 78 11.25 0.55 23.91
C GLU A 78 11.08 -0.24 22.61
N THR A 79 9.85 -0.53 22.27
CA THR A 79 9.42 -1.11 21.01
C THR A 79 7.96 -0.72 20.74
N GLY A 80 7.27 -1.42 19.84
CA GLY A 80 5.84 -1.21 19.57
C GLY A 80 5.27 -2.32 18.72
N PHE A 81 4.01 -2.13 18.33
CA PHE A 81 3.32 -2.95 17.35
C PHE A 81 2.96 -2.12 16.14
N ASP A 82 3.08 -2.72 14.97
CA ASP A 82 2.44 -2.25 13.73
C ASP A 82 1.24 -3.16 13.43
N ILE A 83 0.27 -2.69 12.64
CA ILE A 83 -0.80 -3.56 12.17
C ILE A 83 -0.25 -4.55 11.13
N THR A 84 -0.75 -5.77 11.11
CA THR A 84 -0.20 -6.86 10.27
C THR A 84 -0.09 -6.49 8.78
N ALA A 85 -1.06 -5.76 8.23
CA ALA A 85 -1.06 -5.29 6.85
C ALA A 85 0.07 -4.28 6.52
N ALA A 86 0.62 -3.59 7.53
CA ALA A 86 1.73 -2.65 7.38
C ALA A 86 3.11 -3.31 7.56
N SER A 87 3.16 -4.63 7.77
CA SER A 87 4.40 -5.36 8.02
C SER A 87 5.23 -5.55 6.75
N GLU A 88 6.56 -5.60 6.91
CA GLU A 88 7.47 -5.96 5.83
C GLU A 88 7.18 -7.37 5.29
N ILE A 89 6.77 -8.32 6.15
CA ILE A 89 6.43 -9.70 5.73
C ILE A 89 5.23 -9.71 4.79
N MET A 90 4.22 -8.86 5.01
CA MET A 90 3.11 -8.71 4.06
C MET A 90 3.60 -8.26 2.68
N ALA A 91 4.51 -7.29 2.63
CA ALA A 91 5.13 -6.83 1.39
C ALA A 91 5.99 -7.92 0.74
N ILE A 92 6.80 -8.64 1.53
CA ILE A 92 7.60 -9.78 1.06
C ILE A 92 6.71 -10.85 0.42
N LEU A 93 5.63 -11.26 1.08
CA LEU A 93 4.69 -12.26 0.56
C LEU A 93 4.14 -11.84 -0.82
N CYS A 94 3.75 -10.58 -0.95
CA CYS A 94 3.16 -10.05 -2.18
C CYS A 94 4.16 -9.86 -3.33
N LEU A 95 5.45 -9.67 -3.02
CA LEU A 95 6.50 -9.51 -4.04
C LEU A 95 7.26 -10.80 -4.35
N SER A 96 7.00 -11.87 -3.60
CA SER A 96 7.62 -13.17 -3.82
C SER A 96 7.05 -13.89 -5.04
N GLU A 97 7.92 -14.57 -5.77
CA GLU A 97 7.58 -15.32 -6.99
C GLU A 97 7.62 -16.84 -6.80
N SER A 98 8.21 -17.32 -5.69
CA SER A 98 8.30 -18.73 -5.34
C SER A 98 8.55 -18.90 -3.84
N PHE A 99 8.47 -20.16 -3.36
CA PHE A 99 8.86 -20.50 -1.99
C PHE A 99 10.32 -20.16 -1.67
N MET A 100 11.21 -20.35 -2.63
CA MET A 100 12.64 -20.06 -2.42
C MET A 100 12.91 -18.57 -2.42
N ASP A 101 12.26 -17.79 -3.30
CA ASP A 101 12.33 -16.33 -3.28
C ASP A 101 11.75 -15.78 -1.97
N LEU A 102 10.60 -16.30 -1.50
CA LEU A 102 10.05 -15.96 -0.18
C LEU A 102 11.09 -16.19 0.93
N LYS A 103 11.68 -17.36 0.99
CA LYS A 103 12.66 -17.73 2.02
C LYS A 103 13.91 -16.84 1.97
N GLU A 104 14.41 -16.54 0.78
CA GLU A 104 15.56 -15.65 0.59
C GLU A 104 15.25 -14.24 1.07
N ARG A 105 14.09 -13.67 0.66
CA ARG A 105 13.63 -12.36 1.10
C ARG A 105 13.46 -12.25 2.61
N LEU A 106 12.87 -13.27 3.23
CA LEU A 106 12.75 -13.34 4.69
C LEU A 106 14.13 -13.32 5.37
N GLY A 107 15.13 -13.96 4.75
CA GLY A 107 16.51 -13.92 5.24
C GLY A 107 17.16 -12.56 5.13
N ASN A 108 16.73 -11.72 4.19
CA ASN A 108 17.27 -10.37 3.94
C ASN A 108 16.67 -9.29 4.86
N ILE A 109 15.68 -9.60 5.69
CA ILE A 109 15.12 -8.64 6.64
C ILE A 109 16.24 -8.12 7.55
N PHE A 110 16.43 -6.80 7.55
CA PHE A 110 17.39 -6.12 8.41
C PHE A 110 16.80 -5.99 9.84
N ILE A 111 17.58 -6.37 10.86
CA ILE A 111 17.11 -6.39 12.24
C ILE A 111 17.81 -5.41 13.19
N GLY A 112 19.01 -4.96 12.85
CA GLY A 112 19.81 -4.04 13.66
C GLY A 112 21.30 -4.22 13.46
N TYR A 113 22.09 -3.73 14.41
CA TYR A 113 23.55 -3.79 14.38
C TYR A 113 24.10 -4.48 15.63
N THR A 114 25.25 -5.12 15.49
CA THR A 114 26.05 -5.55 16.67
C THR A 114 26.62 -4.34 17.41
N TYR A 115 27.14 -4.55 18.64
CA TYR A 115 27.89 -3.52 19.37
C TYR A 115 29.10 -2.99 18.57
N ASP A 116 29.69 -3.82 17.69
CA ASP A 116 30.78 -3.46 16.80
C ASP A 116 30.29 -2.87 15.47
N LYS A 117 29.00 -2.51 15.38
CA LYS A 117 28.35 -1.88 14.21
C LYS A 117 28.30 -2.73 12.94
N HIS A 118 28.41 -4.05 13.03
CA HIS A 118 28.11 -4.95 11.91
C HIS A 118 26.59 -5.11 11.74
N PRO A 119 26.06 -5.01 10.50
CA PRO A 119 24.64 -5.20 10.26
C PRO A 119 24.25 -6.67 10.46
N LEU A 120 23.07 -6.89 11.05
CA LEU A 120 22.48 -8.20 11.24
C LEU A 120 21.15 -8.32 10.51
N TYR A 121 20.93 -9.49 9.96
CA TYR A 121 19.73 -9.84 9.19
C TYR A 121 19.06 -11.08 9.80
N ALA A 122 17.81 -11.35 9.42
CA ALA A 122 17.07 -12.52 9.90
C ALA A 122 17.76 -13.85 9.57
N ARG A 123 18.56 -13.89 8.50
CA ARG A 123 19.38 -15.08 8.13
C ARG A 123 20.45 -15.40 9.17
N ASP A 124 21.00 -14.40 9.85
CA ASP A 124 22.05 -14.58 10.86
C ASP A 124 21.47 -15.26 12.12
N LEU A 125 20.19 -15.00 12.42
CA LEU A 125 19.41 -15.72 13.43
C LEU A 125 18.89 -17.08 12.94
N LYS A 126 19.10 -17.44 11.66
CA LYS A 126 18.54 -18.64 11.01
C LYS A 126 17.01 -18.72 11.07
N ALA A 127 16.32 -17.56 11.20
CA ALA A 127 14.89 -17.46 11.37
C ALA A 127 14.09 -17.77 10.10
N HIS A 128 14.65 -17.43 8.93
CA HIS A 128 13.97 -17.41 7.63
C HIS A 128 13.38 -18.77 7.22
N GLY A 129 13.97 -19.88 7.63
CA GLY A 129 13.43 -21.22 7.35
C GLY A 129 12.12 -21.50 8.09
N ALA A 130 12.09 -21.22 9.39
CA ALA A 130 10.87 -21.38 10.20
C ALA A 130 9.77 -20.38 9.79
N MET A 131 10.15 -19.14 9.49
CA MET A 131 9.23 -18.12 8.97
C MET A 131 8.60 -18.57 7.64
N ALA A 132 9.40 -19.09 6.70
CA ALA A 132 8.90 -19.61 5.43
C ALA A 132 7.96 -20.82 5.62
N ALA A 133 8.25 -21.69 6.60
CA ALA A 133 7.38 -22.82 6.96
C ALA A 133 6.01 -22.36 7.48
N LEU A 134 5.97 -21.31 8.31
CA LEU A 134 4.71 -20.70 8.78
C LEU A 134 3.90 -20.08 7.64
N LEU A 135 4.56 -19.57 6.61
CA LEU A 135 3.95 -18.93 5.44
C LEU A 135 3.65 -19.90 4.29
N LYS A 136 3.87 -21.21 4.47
CA LYS A 136 3.77 -22.24 3.43
C LYS A 136 2.41 -22.24 2.70
N ASP A 137 1.33 -22.05 3.43
CA ASP A 137 0.00 -22.01 2.84
C ASP A 137 -0.42 -20.58 2.48
N ALA A 138 0.03 -19.59 3.23
CA ALA A 138 -0.23 -18.18 2.95
C ALA A 138 0.34 -17.67 1.62
N ILE A 139 1.39 -18.29 1.07
CA ILE A 139 1.96 -17.91 -0.24
C ILE A 139 1.09 -18.35 -1.43
N LYS A 140 0.12 -19.23 -1.21
CA LYS A 140 -0.78 -19.73 -2.26
C LYS A 140 -1.92 -18.73 -2.46
N PRO A 141 -2.15 -18.18 -3.67
CA PRO A 141 -3.32 -17.36 -3.95
C PRO A 141 -4.63 -18.11 -3.71
N ASN A 142 -5.63 -17.39 -3.22
CA ASN A 142 -6.97 -17.95 -2.97
C ASN A 142 -7.87 -17.64 -4.17
N LEU A 143 -8.37 -18.66 -4.83
CA LEU A 143 -9.40 -18.54 -5.86
C LEU A 143 -10.77 -18.58 -5.19
N VAL A 144 -11.55 -17.53 -5.39
CA VAL A 144 -12.91 -17.39 -4.85
C VAL A 144 -13.89 -17.04 -5.95
N GLN A 145 -15.18 -17.22 -5.68
CA GLN A 145 -16.25 -16.82 -6.57
C GLN A 145 -16.94 -15.57 -6.04
N THR A 146 -17.16 -14.59 -6.91
CA THR A 146 -17.95 -13.41 -6.57
C THR A 146 -19.44 -13.77 -6.47
N ILE A 147 -20.26 -12.87 -5.89
CA ILE A 147 -21.72 -13.06 -5.81
C ILE A 147 -22.34 -13.22 -7.21
N GLU A 148 -21.76 -12.59 -8.22
CA GLU A 148 -22.20 -12.68 -9.62
C GLU A 148 -21.65 -13.92 -10.35
N GLY A 149 -20.95 -14.82 -9.64
CA GLY A 149 -20.43 -16.06 -10.20
C GLY A 149 -19.08 -15.95 -10.93
N ASN A 150 -18.44 -14.78 -10.95
CA ASN A 150 -17.17 -14.57 -11.60
C ASN A 150 -15.99 -15.02 -10.73
N PRO A 151 -14.87 -15.53 -11.31
CA PRO A 151 -13.69 -15.86 -10.53
C PRO A 151 -12.96 -14.61 -10.05
N ALA A 152 -12.44 -14.66 -8.83
CA ALA A 152 -11.54 -13.66 -8.29
C ALA A 152 -10.40 -14.32 -7.53
N ILE A 153 -9.18 -13.77 -7.66
CA ILE A 153 -8.00 -14.26 -6.95
C ILE A 153 -7.65 -13.26 -5.86
N ILE A 154 -7.66 -13.72 -4.61
CA ILE A 154 -7.35 -12.89 -3.44
C ILE A 154 -6.03 -13.36 -2.84
N HIS A 155 -5.08 -12.44 -2.69
CA HIS A 155 -3.79 -12.78 -2.13
C HIS A 155 -3.05 -11.54 -1.61
N GLY A 156 -2.80 -11.51 -0.28
CA GLY A 156 -2.13 -10.42 0.39
C GLY A 156 -2.98 -9.15 0.50
N GLY A 157 -2.49 -8.17 1.25
CA GLY A 157 -3.17 -6.90 1.49
C GLY A 157 -2.22 -5.84 2.06
N PRO A 158 -1.10 -5.50 1.36
CA PRO A 158 -0.16 -4.51 1.85
C PRO A 158 -0.77 -3.11 1.72
N PHE A 159 -0.57 -2.26 2.73
CA PHE A 159 -1.08 -0.89 2.70
C PHE A 159 -0.36 -0.03 1.65
N ALA A 160 -1.13 0.67 0.79
CA ALA A 160 -0.59 1.51 -0.27
C ALA A 160 0.10 2.81 0.21
N ASN A 161 -0.10 3.21 1.44
CA ASN A 161 0.58 4.37 2.00
C ASN A 161 1.96 4.04 2.61
N ILE A 162 2.33 2.77 2.72
CA ILE A 162 3.60 2.33 3.32
C ILE A 162 4.26 1.13 2.60
N ALA A 163 3.54 0.50 1.70
CA ALA A 163 4.01 -0.61 0.86
C ALA A 163 3.47 -0.42 -0.57
N GLN A 164 3.67 -1.39 -1.45
CA GLN A 164 3.25 -1.30 -2.85
C GLN A 164 1.73 -1.29 -3.05
N GLY A 165 0.91 -1.61 -2.04
CA GLY A 165 -0.53 -1.41 -2.03
C GLY A 165 -1.31 -2.18 -3.09
N THR A 166 -0.83 -3.36 -3.49
CA THR A 166 -1.45 -4.20 -4.52
C THR A 166 -1.36 -5.67 -4.13
N ASN A 167 -2.19 -6.51 -4.73
CA ASN A 167 -2.12 -7.94 -4.52
C ASN A 167 -0.75 -8.54 -4.96
N SER A 168 -0.55 -9.83 -4.77
CA SER A 168 0.73 -10.47 -5.01
C SER A 168 1.09 -10.59 -6.51
N VAL A 169 2.39 -10.72 -6.77
CA VAL A 169 2.93 -11.06 -8.09
C VAL A 169 2.42 -12.42 -8.54
N LEU A 170 2.38 -13.40 -7.62
CA LEU A 170 1.87 -14.75 -7.91
C LEU A 170 0.41 -14.73 -8.36
N ALA A 171 -0.47 -14.00 -7.65
CA ALA A 171 -1.88 -13.88 -8.03
C ALA A 171 -2.05 -13.23 -9.41
N THR A 172 -1.29 -12.17 -9.69
CA THR A 172 -1.33 -11.49 -11.00
C THR A 172 -0.85 -12.41 -12.13
N LYS A 173 0.29 -13.09 -11.95
CA LYS A 173 0.82 -14.03 -12.95
C LYS A 173 -0.10 -15.24 -13.16
N MET A 174 -0.70 -15.75 -12.07
CA MET A 174 -1.70 -16.82 -12.15
C MET A 174 -2.91 -16.39 -12.95
N GLY A 175 -3.48 -15.22 -12.67
CA GLY A 175 -4.59 -14.66 -13.44
C GLY A 175 -4.26 -14.54 -14.93
N LEU A 176 -3.09 -13.97 -15.26
CA LEU A 176 -2.61 -13.81 -16.65
C LEU A 176 -2.40 -15.14 -17.39
N SER A 177 -2.16 -16.24 -16.66
CA SER A 177 -2.04 -17.57 -17.27
C SER A 177 -3.38 -18.28 -17.48
N LEU A 178 -4.45 -17.79 -16.85
CA LEU A 178 -5.75 -18.45 -16.82
C LEU A 178 -6.85 -17.71 -17.59
N SER A 179 -6.62 -16.45 -17.98
CA SER A 179 -7.63 -15.60 -18.62
C SER A 179 -7.04 -14.61 -19.59
N ASP A 180 -7.85 -14.19 -20.59
CA ASP A 180 -7.46 -13.20 -21.60
C ASP A 180 -7.31 -11.80 -21.00
N PHE A 181 -8.12 -11.48 -19.98
CA PHE A 181 -8.08 -10.21 -19.27
C PHE A 181 -7.93 -10.43 -17.76
N VAL A 182 -7.03 -9.68 -17.16
CA VAL A 182 -6.85 -9.62 -15.71
C VAL A 182 -7.01 -8.18 -15.25
N VAL A 183 -7.94 -7.95 -14.34
CA VAL A 183 -8.14 -6.65 -13.68
C VAL A 183 -7.57 -6.75 -12.26
N THR A 184 -6.70 -5.82 -11.92
CA THR A 184 -6.13 -5.71 -10.56
C THR A 184 -6.26 -4.28 -10.07
N GLU A 185 -6.29 -4.09 -8.76
CA GLU A 185 -6.35 -2.76 -8.15
C GLU A 185 -4.97 -2.28 -7.71
N ALA A 186 -4.85 -0.95 -7.58
CA ALA A 186 -3.78 -0.28 -6.86
C ALA A 186 -4.42 0.63 -5.80
N GLY A 187 -4.02 0.49 -4.54
CA GLY A 187 -4.69 1.12 -3.41
C GLY A 187 -4.55 2.64 -3.36
N PHE A 188 -5.57 3.34 -2.88
CA PHE A 188 -5.66 4.79 -2.78
C PHE A 188 -5.61 5.53 -4.13
N GLY A 189 -5.09 6.76 -4.13
CA GLY A 189 -4.95 7.56 -5.34
C GLY A 189 -3.80 7.08 -6.23
N PHE A 190 -3.80 7.56 -7.47
CA PHE A 190 -2.76 7.23 -8.45
C PHE A 190 -1.35 7.59 -7.95
N ASP A 191 -1.24 8.67 -7.20
CA ASP A 191 -0.01 9.19 -6.60
C ASP A 191 0.60 8.28 -5.52
N LEU A 192 -0.13 7.28 -5.05
CA LEU A 192 0.32 6.31 -4.05
C LEU A 192 0.38 4.90 -4.63
N GLY A 193 -0.80 4.28 -4.83
CA GLY A 193 -0.85 2.87 -5.22
C GLY A 193 -0.39 2.62 -6.64
N ALA A 194 -0.82 3.43 -7.61
CA ALA A 194 -0.47 3.21 -9.01
C ALA A 194 1.01 3.51 -9.30
N GLU A 195 1.57 4.59 -8.71
CA GLU A 195 3.00 4.87 -8.81
C GLU A 195 3.83 3.67 -8.37
N LYS A 196 3.55 3.13 -7.18
CA LYS A 196 4.27 1.96 -6.62
C LYS A 196 4.01 0.67 -7.39
N PHE A 197 2.80 0.50 -7.92
CA PHE A 197 2.49 -0.61 -8.81
C PHE A 197 3.39 -0.62 -10.02
N PHE A 198 3.58 0.55 -10.66
CA PHE A 198 4.41 0.67 -11.86
C PHE A 198 5.90 0.61 -11.54
N ASP A 199 6.39 1.42 -10.60
CA ASP A 199 7.82 1.59 -10.34
C ASP A 199 8.43 0.46 -9.50
N ILE A 200 7.60 -0.29 -8.74
CA ILE A 200 8.06 -1.39 -7.91
C ILE A 200 7.57 -2.74 -8.45
N LYS A 201 6.25 -2.98 -8.44
CA LYS A 201 5.71 -4.30 -8.76
C LYS A 201 5.87 -4.66 -10.23
N CYS A 202 5.52 -3.76 -11.15
CA CYS A 202 5.65 -4.03 -12.58
C CYS A 202 7.10 -4.23 -13.01
N VAL A 203 8.01 -3.39 -12.51
CA VAL A 203 9.45 -3.54 -12.79
C VAL A 203 9.97 -4.86 -12.24
N LYS A 204 9.65 -5.21 -10.97
CA LYS A 204 10.09 -6.47 -10.34
C LYS A 204 9.57 -7.70 -11.08
N ALA A 205 8.31 -7.69 -11.49
CA ALA A 205 7.62 -8.87 -12.03
C ALA A 205 7.62 -8.94 -13.58
N GLY A 206 8.15 -7.92 -14.26
CA GLY A 206 8.12 -7.83 -15.72
C GLY A 206 6.71 -7.65 -16.28
N LEU A 207 5.83 -6.95 -15.55
CA LEU A 207 4.44 -6.72 -15.96
C LEU A 207 4.34 -5.46 -16.84
N ASN A 208 3.48 -5.52 -17.86
CA ASN A 208 3.19 -4.39 -18.73
C ASN A 208 1.66 -4.22 -18.87
N PRO A 209 1.03 -3.35 -18.04
CA PRO A 209 -0.41 -3.12 -18.12
C PRO A 209 -0.83 -2.58 -19.48
N SER A 210 -1.91 -3.11 -20.05
CA SER A 210 -2.45 -2.70 -21.35
C SER A 210 -3.36 -1.47 -21.25
N ALA A 211 -4.01 -1.26 -20.10
CA ALA A 211 -4.84 -0.09 -19.82
C ALA A 211 -4.86 0.22 -18.33
N VAL A 212 -5.16 1.47 -17.99
CA VAL A 212 -5.37 1.91 -16.60
C VAL A 212 -6.69 2.64 -16.49
N VAL A 213 -7.52 2.17 -15.56
CA VAL A 213 -8.80 2.80 -15.23
C VAL A 213 -8.62 3.64 -13.96
N LEU A 214 -8.68 4.95 -14.13
CA LEU A 214 -8.68 5.91 -13.01
C LEU A 214 -10.11 6.13 -12.53
N VAL A 215 -10.40 5.68 -11.31
CA VAL A 215 -11.72 5.87 -10.70
C VAL A 215 -11.81 7.27 -10.09
N ALA A 216 -12.79 8.06 -10.55
CA ALA A 216 -13.13 9.37 -10.00
C ALA A 216 -14.54 9.35 -9.41
N THR A 217 -14.81 10.21 -8.41
CA THR A 217 -16.13 10.44 -7.88
C THR A 217 -16.41 11.94 -7.78
N ILE A 218 -17.62 12.37 -8.09
CA ILE A 218 -18.04 13.79 -7.93
C ILE A 218 -17.83 14.26 -6.49
N ARG A 219 -18.13 13.40 -5.51
CA ARG A 219 -17.92 13.72 -4.08
C ARG A 219 -16.46 14.03 -3.75
N ALA A 220 -15.51 13.21 -4.24
CA ALA A 220 -14.10 13.46 -4.02
C ALA A 220 -13.64 14.77 -4.68
N LEU A 221 -14.08 15.03 -5.90
CA LEU A 221 -13.75 16.27 -6.59
C LEU A 221 -14.35 17.50 -5.89
N LYS A 222 -15.60 17.45 -5.43
CA LYS A 222 -16.19 18.53 -4.61
C LYS A 222 -15.43 18.75 -3.30
N TYR A 223 -15.01 17.67 -2.62
CA TYR A 223 -14.17 17.75 -1.43
C TYR A 223 -12.84 18.45 -1.73
N HIS A 224 -12.18 18.08 -2.82
CA HIS A 224 -10.98 18.77 -3.29
C HIS A 224 -11.22 20.22 -3.70
N GLY A 225 -12.45 20.57 -4.07
CA GLY A 225 -12.90 21.94 -4.30
C GLY A 225 -13.21 22.74 -3.02
N GLY A 226 -13.12 22.10 -1.85
CA GLY A 226 -13.30 22.71 -0.53
C GLY A 226 -14.67 22.53 0.10
N VAL A 227 -15.55 21.66 -0.43
CA VAL A 227 -16.83 21.31 0.19
C VAL A 227 -16.59 20.42 1.41
N LYS A 228 -17.25 20.72 2.51
CA LYS A 228 -17.21 19.91 3.73
C LYS A 228 -17.91 18.56 3.52
N VAL A 229 -17.47 17.54 4.25
CA VAL A 229 -17.93 16.14 4.10
C VAL A 229 -19.46 16.03 4.25
N GLU A 230 -20.05 16.76 5.18
CA GLU A 230 -21.50 16.79 5.44
C GLU A 230 -22.34 17.26 4.24
N ASN A 231 -21.77 18.15 3.37
CA ASN A 231 -22.48 18.79 2.26
C ASN A 231 -22.13 18.17 0.88
N LEU A 232 -21.36 17.07 0.85
CA LEU A 232 -20.94 16.44 -0.41
C LEU A 232 -22.09 15.83 -1.23
N LYS A 233 -23.26 15.64 -0.62
CA LYS A 233 -24.46 15.13 -1.29
C LYS A 233 -25.24 16.20 -2.06
N GLU A 234 -24.97 17.48 -1.79
CA GLU A 234 -25.61 18.61 -2.45
C GLU A 234 -24.91 18.93 -3.76
N GLU A 235 -25.65 19.36 -4.78
CA GLU A 235 -25.07 19.85 -6.03
C GLU A 235 -24.18 21.06 -5.78
N ASN A 236 -22.94 21.03 -6.30
CA ASN A 236 -22.03 22.16 -6.24
C ASN A 236 -21.06 22.19 -7.42
N THR A 237 -21.53 22.67 -8.55
CA THR A 237 -20.76 22.76 -9.80
C THR A 237 -19.57 23.71 -9.69
N ALA A 238 -19.65 24.77 -8.87
CA ALA A 238 -18.54 25.70 -8.67
C ALA A 238 -17.35 25.02 -7.94
N ALA A 239 -17.64 24.32 -6.85
CA ALA A 239 -16.63 23.56 -6.14
C ALA A 239 -16.08 22.42 -6.98
N LEU A 240 -16.93 21.73 -7.75
CA LEU A 240 -16.51 20.68 -8.67
C LEU A 240 -15.50 21.20 -9.70
N ARG A 241 -15.79 22.36 -10.34
CA ARG A 241 -14.85 22.99 -11.31
C ARG A 241 -13.52 23.36 -10.67
N LYS A 242 -13.51 23.76 -9.40
CA LYS A 242 -12.27 24.02 -8.65
C LYS A 242 -11.51 22.71 -8.33
N GLY A 243 -12.22 21.68 -7.88
CA GLY A 243 -11.59 20.43 -7.46
C GLY A 243 -11.16 19.52 -8.61
N ILE A 244 -11.66 19.77 -9.84
CA ILE A 244 -11.35 18.94 -11.02
C ILE A 244 -9.87 19.00 -11.42
N GLU A 245 -9.12 20.02 -10.97
CA GLU A 245 -7.66 20.09 -11.14
C GLU A 245 -6.93 18.88 -10.50
N ASN A 246 -7.54 18.26 -9.48
CA ASN A 246 -7.01 17.04 -8.90
C ASN A 246 -7.07 15.86 -9.88
N LEU A 247 -8.21 15.68 -10.55
CA LEU A 247 -8.36 14.67 -11.62
C LEU A 247 -7.39 14.93 -12.77
N GLU A 248 -7.26 16.19 -13.19
CA GLU A 248 -6.33 16.60 -14.22
C GLU A 248 -4.88 16.18 -13.89
N LYS A 249 -4.42 16.43 -12.66
CA LYS A 249 -3.09 16.00 -12.21
C LYS A 249 -2.92 14.48 -12.24
N HIS A 250 -3.92 13.72 -11.84
CA HIS A 250 -3.85 12.24 -11.92
C HIS A 250 -3.82 11.72 -13.36
N VAL A 251 -4.55 12.35 -14.28
CA VAL A 251 -4.47 12.04 -15.73
C VAL A 251 -3.08 12.36 -16.28
N GLU A 252 -2.50 13.52 -15.93
CA GLU A 252 -1.12 13.86 -16.31
C GLU A 252 -0.13 12.81 -15.77
N ASN A 253 -0.31 12.37 -14.53
CA ASN A 253 0.56 11.36 -13.92
C ASN A 253 0.51 10.03 -14.68
N MET A 254 -0.69 9.57 -15.11
CA MET A 254 -0.82 8.36 -15.94
C MET A 254 -0.02 8.45 -17.23
N LYS A 255 -0.10 9.59 -17.92
CA LYS A 255 0.61 9.82 -19.19
C LYS A 255 2.13 9.72 -19.04
N LYS A 256 2.69 10.03 -17.85
CA LYS A 256 4.14 9.93 -17.59
C LYS A 256 4.66 8.49 -17.62
N PHE A 257 3.81 7.52 -17.30
CA PHE A 257 4.15 6.11 -17.37
C PHE A 257 3.94 5.48 -18.75
N ASN A 258 3.58 6.30 -19.76
CA ASN A 258 3.32 5.83 -21.13
C ASN A 258 2.32 4.67 -21.19
N ILE A 259 1.18 4.82 -20.52
CA ILE A 259 0.08 3.85 -20.47
C ILE A 259 -1.20 4.46 -21.01
N CYS A 260 -2.12 3.62 -21.47
CA CYS A 260 -3.39 4.04 -22.02
C CYS A 260 -4.41 4.34 -20.92
N PRO A 261 -4.76 5.63 -20.67
CA PRO A 261 -5.64 6.02 -19.57
C PRO A 261 -7.11 5.93 -19.95
N ILE A 262 -7.94 5.54 -18.97
CA ILE A 262 -9.41 5.62 -19.00
C ILE A 262 -9.85 6.26 -17.69
N VAL A 263 -10.87 7.10 -17.71
CA VAL A 263 -11.51 7.62 -16.50
C VAL A 263 -12.84 6.89 -16.29
N ALA A 264 -13.03 6.29 -15.13
CA ALA A 264 -14.30 5.74 -14.69
C ALA A 264 -14.93 6.69 -13.67
N LEU A 265 -16.04 7.33 -14.01
CA LEU A 265 -16.80 8.13 -13.07
C LEU A 265 -17.73 7.21 -12.28
N ASN A 266 -17.36 6.87 -11.04
CA ASN A 266 -18.20 6.08 -10.13
C ASN A 266 -19.34 6.97 -9.59
N LYS A 267 -20.51 6.83 -10.23
CA LYS A 267 -21.71 7.65 -9.98
C LYS A 267 -22.43 7.19 -8.71
N PHE A 268 -22.80 8.16 -7.91
CA PHE A 268 -23.72 7.99 -6.77
C PHE A 268 -25.11 8.55 -7.10
N VAL A 269 -26.12 8.11 -6.37
CA VAL A 269 -27.53 8.51 -6.57
C VAL A 269 -27.78 10.01 -6.39
N THR A 270 -26.87 10.72 -5.73
CA THR A 270 -26.94 12.17 -5.50
C THR A 270 -26.21 13.00 -6.55
N ASP A 271 -25.51 12.35 -7.48
CA ASP A 271 -24.74 13.07 -8.50
C ASP A 271 -25.67 13.52 -9.61
N THR A 272 -25.58 14.81 -9.99
CA THR A 272 -26.46 15.42 -10.99
C THR A 272 -25.87 15.32 -12.40
N ASP A 273 -26.72 15.37 -13.42
CA ASP A 273 -26.26 15.34 -14.82
C ASP A 273 -25.37 16.55 -15.15
N ALA A 274 -25.62 17.72 -14.52
CA ALA A 274 -24.77 18.89 -14.68
C ALA A 274 -23.35 18.66 -14.14
N GLU A 275 -23.22 17.99 -13.00
CA GLU A 275 -21.93 17.63 -12.42
C GLU A 275 -21.21 16.55 -13.26
N ILE A 276 -21.94 15.56 -13.76
CA ILE A 276 -21.40 14.51 -14.64
C ILE A 276 -20.86 15.13 -15.93
N GLN A 277 -21.61 16.07 -16.53
CA GLN A 277 -21.21 16.75 -17.77
C GLN A 277 -19.91 17.54 -17.60
N ILE A 278 -19.70 18.19 -16.46
CA ILE A 278 -18.45 18.94 -16.16
C ILE A 278 -17.24 17.98 -16.20
N VAL A 279 -17.36 16.78 -15.62
CA VAL A 279 -16.27 15.80 -15.63
C VAL A 279 -16.05 15.25 -17.04
N ALA A 280 -17.13 14.98 -17.79
CA ALA A 280 -17.06 14.51 -19.16
C ALA A 280 -16.37 15.53 -20.08
N ASP A 281 -16.74 16.82 -19.98
CA ASP A 281 -16.11 17.89 -20.75
C ASP A 281 -14.61 18.00 -20.45
N LYS A 282 -14.22 17.88 -19.17
CA LYS A 282 -12.82 17.90 -18.77
C LYS A 282 -12.04 16.69 -19.32
N CYS A 283 -12.60 15.49 -19.25
CA CYS A 283 -11.97 14.31 -19.83
C CYS A 283 -11.78 14.44 -21.35
N LYS A 284 -12.77 15.02 -22.04
CA LYS A 284 -12.68 15.33 -23.48
C LYS A 284 -11.57 16.35 -23.78
N GLU A 285 -11.48 17.42 -22.97
CA GLU A 285 -10.40 18.42 -23.05
C GLU A 285 -9.01 17.77 -22.89
N LEU A 286 -8.88 16.85 -21.93
CA LEU A 286 -7.64 16.13 -21.64
C LEU A 286 -7.32 15.03 -22.65
N GLY A 287 -8.24 14.74 -23.60
CA GLY A 287 -8.10 13.69 -24.59
C GLY A 287 -8.08 12.28 -23.99
N VAL A 288 -8.88 12.06 -22.94
CA VAL A 288 -8.97 10.76 -22.23
C VAL A 288 -10.40 10.25 -22.30
N PRO A 289 -10.62 9.00 -22.72
CA PRO A 289 -11.97 8.40 -22.72
C PRO A 289 -12.49 8.26 -21.29
N MET A 290 -13.79 8.49 -21.12
CA MET A 290 -14.48 8.37 -19.85
C MET A 290 -15.79 7.60 -20.02
N GLU A 291 -16.10 6.75 -19.04
CA GLU A 291 -17.41 6.12 -18.89
C GLU A 291 -17.94 6.30 -17.47
N VAL A 292 -19.27 6.38 -17.38
CA VAL A 292 -19.98 6.41 -16.09
C VAL A 292 -20.19 4.97 -15.61
N ALA A 293 -19.84 4.69 -14.38
CA ALA A 293 -20.02 3.40 -13.72
C ALA A 293 -21.04 3.50 -12.59
N GLU A 294 -22.11 2.69 -12.65
CA GLU A 294 -23.20 2.63 -11.66
C GLU A 294 -23.15 1.31 -10.87
N VAL A 295 -21.96 0.79 -10.60
CA VAL A 295 -21.76 -0.54 -9.99
C VAL A 295 -22.41 -0.68 -8.61
N TRP A 296 -22.50 0.40 -7.83
CA TRP A 296 -23.16 0.37 -6.53
C TRP A 296 -24.66 0.08 -6.64
N ALA A 297 -25.33 0.62 -7.65
CA ALA A 297 -26.78 0.49 -7.84
C ALA A 297 -27.17 -0.75 -8.67
N LYS A 298 -26.31 -1.16 -9.63
CA LYS A 298 -26.64 -2.14 -10.68
C LYS A 298 -25.68 -3.33 -10.75
N GLY A 299 -24.70 -3.42 -9.83
CA GLY A 299 -23.68 -4.49 -9.91
C GLY A 299 -22.87 -4.42 -11.19
N GLY A 300 -22.52 -5.57 -11.75
CA GLY A 300 -21.71 -5.69 -12.97
C GLY A 300 -22.37 -5.05 -14.20
N GLU A 301 -23.69 -5.11 -14.32
CA GLU A 301 -24.43 -4.43 -15.39
C GLU A 301 -24.15 -2.93 -15.44
N GLY A 302 -23.99 -2.31 -14.26
CA GLY A 302 -23.64 -0.89 -14.15
C GLY A 302 -22.24 -0.53 -14.65
N ALA A 303 -21.40 -1.50 -14.96
CA ALA A 303 -20.05 -1.32 -15.49
C ALA A 303 -19.86 -1.82 -16.93
N GLU A 304 -20.90 -2.32 -17.61
CA GLU A 304 -20.79 -2.94 -18.94
C GLU A 304 -20.09 -2.03 -19.95
N LYS A 305 -20.54 -0.78 -20.08
CA LYS A 305 -19.94 0.19 -21.00
C LYS A 305 -18.47 0.47 -20.69
N LEU A 306 -18.14 0.58 -19.39
CA LEU A 306 -16.76 0.74 -18.95
C LEU A 306 -15.91 -0.50 -19.30
N ALA A 307 -16.45 -1.71 -19.12
CA ALA A 307 -15.76 -2.95 -19.44
C ALA A 307 -15.47 -3.05 -20.95
N ILE A 308 -16.44 -2.73 -21.82
CA ILE A 308 -16.28 -2.69 -23.27
C ILE A 308 -15.21 -1.66 -23.67
N LEU A 309 -15.26 -0.47 -23.07
CA LEU A 309 -14.24 0.57 -23.32
C LEU A 309 -12.84 0.10 -22.88
N ALA A 310 -12.73 -0.49 -21.69
CA ALA A 310 -11.47 -0.97 -21.15
C ALA A 310 -10.85 -2.08 -22.00
N ALA A 311 -11.66 -3.05 -22.44
CA ALA A 311 -11.22 -4.11 -23.34
C ALA A 311 -10.73 -3.54 -24.68
N LYS A 312 -11.50 -2.65 -25.30
CA LYS A 312 -11.12 -1.98 -26.55
C LYS A 312 -9.81 -1.21 -26.42
N VAL A 313 -9.65 -0.43 -25.35
CA VAL A 313 -8.42 0.32 -25.11
C VAL A 313 -7.24 -0.63 -24.88
N ALA A 314 -7.43 -1.69 -24.09
CA ALA A 314 -6.38 -2.67 -23.81
C ALA A 314 -5.90 -3.41 -25.07
N GLU A 315 -6.82 -3.79 -25.98
CA GLU A 315 -6.50 -4.44 -27.25
C GLU A 315 -5.79 -3.51 -28.23
N GLN A 316 -6.15 -2.23 -28.24
CA GLN A 316 -5.59 -1.24 -29.18
C GLN A 316 -4.32 -0.57 -28.65
N CYS A 317 -4.03 -0.68 -27.36
CA CYS A 317 -2.89 -0.05 -26.73
C CYS A 317 -1.57 -0.75 -27.10
N VAL A 318 -0.74 -0.04 -27.82
CA VAL A 318 0.63 -0.47 -28.18
C VAL A 318 1.69 0.12 -27.27
N CYS A 319 1.27 0.87 -26.24
CA CYS A 319 2.17 1.51 -25.30
C CYS A 319 2.88 0.48 -24.42
N LYS A 320 4.13 0.77 -24.10
CA LYS A 320 4.89 0.00 -23.11
C LYS A 320 5.10 0.85 -21.88
N LEU A 321 4.89 0.27 -20.72
CA LEU A 321 5.14 0.90 -19.44
C LEU A 321 6.57 1.48 -19.42
N LYS A 322 6.67 2.74 -19.05
CA LYS A 322 7.93 3.42 -18.77
C LYS A 322 7.98 3.77 -17.28
N PRO A 323 8.82 3.11 -16.49
CA PRO A 323 9.02 3.49 -15.10
C PRO A 323 9.46 4.95 -14.98
N LEU A 324 9.11 5.58 -13.88
CA LEU A 324 9.42 6.99 -13.64
C LEU A 324 10.91 7.21 -13.41
N TYR A 325 11.60 6.20 -12.87
CA TYR A 325 13.03 6.24 -12.57
C TYR A 325 13.69 4.87 -12.79
N GLU A 326 15.00 4.90 -12.97
CA GLU A 326 15.84 3.69 -13.02
C GLU A 326 16.22 3.27 -11.59
N TRP A 327 16.14 1.99 -11.27
CA TRP A 327 16.55 1.47 -9.96
C TRP A 327 18.03 1.72 -9.64
N SER A 328 18.87 1.88 -10.67
CA SER A 328 20.28 2.23 -10.55
C SER A 328 20.56 3.65 -10.04
N TRP A 329 19.54 4.54 -10.05
CA TRP A 329 19.71 5.89 -9.52
C TRP A 329 19.88 5.90 -7.99
N ASP A 330 20.38 7.02 -7.46
CA ASP A 330 20.46 7.24 -6.02
C ASP A 330 19.07 7.48 -5.41
N ILE A 331 18.88 7.12 -4.14
CA ILE A 331 17.59 7.24 -3.44
C ILE A 331 17.07 8.68 -3.47
N GLU A 332 17.93 9.66 -3.21
CA GLU A 332 17.54 11.07 -3.21
C GLU A 332 16.97 11.50 -4.57
N LYS A 333 17.61 11.09 -5.66
CA LYS A 333 17.12 11.37 -7.02
C LYS A 333 15.78 10.69 -7.31
N LYS A 334 15.56 9.46 -6.84
CA LYS A 334 14.26 8.76 -6.98
C LYS A 334 13.17 9.49 -6.21
N ILE A 335 13.43 9.86 -4.94
CA ILE A 335 12.50 10.63 -4.10
C ILE A 335 12.15 11.95 -4.78
N GLU A 336 13.17 12.68 -5.26
CA GLU A 336 12.98 13.96 -5.95
C GLU A 336 12.11 13.81 -7.19
N THR A 337 12.36 12.79 -8.00
CA THR A 337 11.60 12.52 -9.22
C THR A 337 10.14 12.25 -8.90
N ILE A 338 9.84 11.36 -7.94
CA ILE A 338 8.46 11.08 -7.54
C ILE A 338 7.78 12.34 -7.00
N ALA A 339 8.42 13.07 -6.08
CA ALA A 339 7.82 14.24 -5.45
C ALA A 339 7.54 15.37 -6.46
N LYS A 340 8.45 15.65 -7.38
CA LYS A 340 8.24 16.68 -8.40
C LYS A 340 7.26 16.24 -9.48
N GLU A 341 7.47 15.05 -10.03
CA GLU A 341 6.70 14.59 -11.20
C GLU A 341 5.28 14.15 -10.82
N ILE A 342 5.13 13.37 -9.76
CA ILE A 342 3.82 12.80 -9.37
C ILE A 342 3.07 13.74 -8.43
N TYR A 343 3.72 14.26 -7.38
CA TYR A 343 3.03 15.10 -6.41
C TYR A 343 2.93 16.56 -6.85
N GLY A 344 3.87 17.04 -7.67
CA GLY A 344 3.96 18.43 -8.09
C GLY A 344 4.64 19.35 -7.06
N ALA A 345 5.51 18.78 -6.21
CA ALA A 345 6.28 19.52 -5.22
C ALA A 345 7.30 20.46 -5.89
N ALA A 346 7.50 21.64 -5.31
CA ALA A 346 8.54 22.58 -5.75
C ALA A 346 9.94 22.13 -5.28
N ALA A 347 10.04 21.56 -4.08
CA ALA A 347 11.30 21.12 -3.49
C ALA A 347 11.09 19.98 -2.49
N ILE A 348 12.19 19.37 -2.06
CA ILE A 348 12.23 18.36 -1.01
C ILE A 348 13.19 18.80 0.08
N ASP A 349 12.80 18.59 1.33
CA ASP A 349 13.65 18.79 2.50
C ASP A 349 13.85 17.48 3.25
N TYR A 350 14.98 17.37 3.93
CA TYR A 350 15.37 16.18 4.70
C TYR A 350 15.71 16.59 6.12
N THR A 351 15.05 16.00 7.10
CA THR A 351 15.42 16.17 8.50
C THR A 351 16.82 15.61 8.78
N ALA A 352 17.39 15.96 9.93
CA ALA A 352 18.65 15.37 10.39
C ALA A 352 18.58 13.84 10.49
N GLN A 353 17.41 13.29 10.92
CA GLN A 353 17.16 11.85 10.99
C GLN A 353 17.20 11.22 9.59
N ALA A 354 16.48 11.77 8.62
CA ALA A 354 16.46 11.25 7.25
C ALA A 354 17.84 11.25 6.59
N LYS A 355 18.65 12.32 6.84
CA LYS A 355 20.05 12.39 6.37
C LYS A 355 20.93 11.31 7.02
N SER A 356 20.70 11.01 8.31
CA SER A 356 21.39 9.91 9.01
C SER A 356 20.99 8.55 8.44
N ASP A 357 19.71 8.35 8.15
CA ASP A 357 19.20 7.08 7.60
C ASP A 357 19.74 6.85 6.17
N LEU A 358 19.81 7.88 5.32
CA LEU A 358 20.46 7.80 4.01
C LEU A 358 21.91 7.30 4.10
N LYS A 359 22.68 7.84 5.04
CA LYS A 359 24.07 7.38 5.25
C LYS A 359 24.13 5.91 5.65
N LYS A 360 23.21 5.44 6.51
CA LYS A 360 23.11 4.01 6.89
C LYS A 360 22.78 3.15 5.69
N ILE A 361 21.79 3.54 4.88
CA ILE A 361 21.36 2.82 3.69
C ILE A 361 22.51 2.66 2.69
N ILE A 362 23.27 3.74 2.45
CA ILE A 362 24.46 3.71 1.59
C ILE A 362 25.53 2.78 2.17
N ALA A 363 25.80 2.86 3.47
CA ALA A 363 26.77 1.99 4.13
C ALA A 363 26.40 0.50 4.09
N LEU A 364 25.11 0.18 4.01
CA LEU A 364 24.58 -1.17 3.86
C LEU A 364 24.59 -1.65 2.38
N GLY A 365 24.93 -0.80 1.42
CA GLY A 365 24.86 -1.12 -0.01
C GLY A 365 23.43 -1.23 -0.54
N LEU A 366 22.46 -0.58 0.11
CA LEU A 366 21.03 -0.62 -0.24
C LEU A 366 20.56 0.63 -0.99
N ASP A 367 21.48 1.50 -1.44
CA ASP A 367 21.19 2.77 -2.10
C ASP A 367 20.58 2.64 -3.51
N LYS A 368 20.57 1.43 -4.08
CA LYS A 368 19.96 1.14 -5.39
C LYS A 368 18.55 0.53 -5.28
N LEU A 369 18.05 0.30 -4.07
CA LEU A 369 16.68 -0.18 -3.90
C LEU A 369 15.66 0.85 -4.41
N PRO A 370 14.50 0.41 -4.96
CA PRO A 370 13.40 1.30 -5.28
C PRO A 370 12.83 1.99 -4.03
N VAL A 371 12.10 3.04 -4.26
CA VAL A 371 11.57 3.91 -3.22
C VAL A 371 10.06 3.76 -3.11
N CYS A 372 9.58 3.51 -1.90
CA CYS A 372 8.17 3.42 -1.55
C CYS A 372 7.81 4.58 -0.62
N ILE A 373 7.46 5.75 -1.16
CA ILE A 373 7.17 6.93 -0.33
C ILE A 373 5.90 6.71 0.48
N ALA A 374 6.00 6.85 1.79
CA ALA A 374 4.89 6.85 2.72
C ALA A 374 4.40 8.27 2.96
N LYS A 375 3.17 8.58 2.51
CA LYS A 375 2.53 9.88 2.69
C LYS A 375 1.03 9.76 2.92
N THR A 376 0.39 10.85 3.30
CA THR A 376 -1.07 10.92 3.42
C THR A 376 -1.77 10.64 2.09
N GLN A 377 -2.88 9.89 2.15
CA GLN A 377 -3.75 9.63 1.00
C GLN A 377 -4.75 10.79 0.71
N LYS A 378 -4.80 11.80 1.56
CA LYS A 378 -5.80 12.89 1.48
C LYS A 378 -5.36 14.06 0.60
N SER A 379 -4.11 14.10 0.18
CA SER A 379 -3.55 15.20 -0.60
C SER A 379 -2.45 14.68 -1.53
N LEU A 380 -2.20 15.39 -2.62
CA LEU A 380 -0.99 15.20 -3.43
C LEU A 380 0.29 15.59 -2.67
N SER A 381 0.20 16.50 -1.67
CA SER A 381 1.32 16.84 -0.79
C SER A 381 1.42 15.89 0.41
N ASP A 382 2.42 16.09 1.26
CA ASP A 382 2.56 15.45 2.59
C ASP A 382 1.68 16.08 3.67
N ASN A 383 1.01 17.21 3.36
CA ASN A 383 0.08 17.90 4.25
C ASN A 383 -1.39 17.58 3.87
N PRO A 384 -2.16 16.85 4.71
CA PRO A 384 -3.52 16.44 4.40
C PRO A 384 -4.52 17.61 4.27
N LYS A 385 -4.13 18.84 4.65
CA LYS A 385 -4.97 20.02 4.55
C LYS A 385 -4.89 20.73 3.19
N LEU A 386 -3.88 20.42 2.38
CA LEU A 386 -3.70 20.99 1.05
C LEU A 386 -4.50 20.17 0.03
N LEU A 387 -5.72 20.62 -0.25
CA LEU A 387 -6.68 19.95 -1.14
C LEU A 387 -6.47 20.36 -2.62
N GLY A 388 -7.09 19.61 -3.53
CA GLY A 388 -7.07 19.90 -4.97
C GLY A 388 -5.72 19.58 -5.61
N ARG A 389 -5.15 20.55 -6.27
CA ARG A 389 -3.82 20.51 -6.90
C ARG A 389 -2.91 21.54 -6.24
N PRO A 390 -2.29 21.21 -5.09
CA PRO A 390 -1.40 22.15 -4.39
C PRO A 390 -0.20 22.49 -5.27
N LYS A 391 0.30 23.74 -5.13
CA LYS A 391 1.48 24.29 -5.83
C LYS A 391 2.45 24.85 -4.82
N ASP A 392 3.71 24.99 -5.21
CA ASP A 392 4.75 25.66 -4.45
C ASP A 392 4.98 25.08 -3.04
N PHE A 393 4.67 23.82 -2.82
CA PHE A 393 4.89 23.14 -1.55
C PHE A 393 6.21 22.37 -1.54
N VAL A 394 6.73 22.16 -0.34
CA VAL A 394 7.93 21.36 -0.07
C VAL A 394 7.51 20.06 0.60
N VAL A 395 7.97 18.94 0.08
CA VAL A 395 7.79 17.63 0.74
C VAL A 395 8.95 17.44 1.73
N THR A 396 8.62 17.14 2.98
CA THR A 396 9.62 16.89 4.02
C THR A 396 9.75 15.39 4.32
N VAL A 397 10.90 14.82 3.99
CA VAL A 397 11.28 13.46 4.39
C VAL A 397 11.75 13.48 5.84
N ARG A 398 11.00 12.84 6.74
CA ARG A 398 11.28 12.84 8.19
C ARG A 398 12.27 11.77 8.59
N GLN A 399 12.14 10.57 8.02
CA GLN A 399 13.02 9.41 8.21
C GLN A 399 12.93 8.51 7.00
N ILE A 400 13.87 7.58 6.85
CA ILE A 400 13.85 6.56 5.79
C ILE A 400 14.04 5.20 6.44
N GLU A 401 13.05 4.34 6.30
CA GLU A 401 13.09 2.99 6.83
C GLU A 401 13.58 2.01 5.78
N ILE A 402 14.17 0.92 6.25
CA ILE A 402 14.72 -0.14 5.42
C ILE A 402 13.76 -1.33 5.44
N ALA A 403 13.28 -1.73 4.28
CA ALA A 403 12.54 -2.97 4.05
C ALA A 403 13.35 -3.85 3.07
N ALA A 404 14.53 -4.28 3.53
CA ALA A 404 15.51 -4.98 2.69
C ALA A 404 15.01 -6.35 2.21
N GLY A 405 14.21 -7.05 3.01
CA GLY A 405 13.56 -8.28 2.62
C GLY A 405 12.50 -8.07 1.54
N ALA A 406 11.69 -7.02 1.65
CA ALA A 406 10.74 -6.62 0.62
C ALA A 406 11.45 -6.06 -0.62
N GLY A 407 12.67 -5.53 -0.45
CA GLY A 407 13.50 -5.02 -1.54
C GLY A 407 13.17 -3.59 -1.92
N PHE A 408 12.84 -2.72 -0.95
CA PHE A 408 12.68 -1.28 -1.13
C PHE A 408 13.01 -0.50 0.14
N VAL A 409 13.14 0.81 0.03
CA VAL A 409 13.25 1.73 1.16
C VAL A 409 11.99 2.58 1.27
N ILE A 410 11.67 3.03 2.49
CA ILE A 410 10.42 3.74 2.78
C ILE A 410 10.71 5.14 3.34
N PRO A 411 10.81 6.16 2.49
CA PRO A 411 10.83 7.54 2.95
C PRO A 411 9.47 7.91 3.58
N ILE A 412 9.50 8.31 4.84
CA ILE A 412 8.31 8.72 5.58
C ILE A 412 8.17 10.23 5.48
N THR A 413 7.06 10.68 4.90
CA THR A 413 6.69 12.10 4.81
C THR A 413 5.39 12.32 5.59
N GLY A 414 5.32 13.41 6.36
CA GLY A 414 4.14 13.66 7.20
C GLY A 414 4.03 12.69 8.39
N GLU A 415 2.82 12.53 8.91
CA GLU A 415 2.49 11.62 10.02
C GLU A 415 1.84 10.35 9.49
N ILE A 416 2.57 9.26 9.48
CA ILE A 416 2.09 7.96 9.05
C ILE A 416 1.90 7.05 10.24
N MET A 417 0.67 6.61 10.46
CA MET A 417 0.32 5.68 11.52
C MET A 417 0.29 4.25 11.00
N ARG A 418 1.19 3.41 11.51
CA ARG A 418 1.24 1.97 11.23
C ARG A 418 0.41 1.14 12.18
N MET A 419 0.07 1.69 13.34
CA MET A 419 -0.88 1.13 14.29
C MET A 419 -2.03 2.12 14.45
N PRO A 420 -3.14 1.94 13.70
CA PRO A 420 -4.32 2.77 13.85
C PRO A 420 -4.93 2.66 15.25
N GLY A 421 -5.65 3.67 15.68
CA GLY A 421 -6.49 3.59 16.87
C GLY A 421 -7.94 3.37 16.46
N LEU A 422 -8.75 2.86 17.40
CA LEU A 422 -10.18 2.83 17.23
C LEU A 422 -10.74 4.26 17.11
N PRO A 423 -11.78 4.49 16.30
CA PRO A 423 -12.50 5.78 16.28
C PRO A 423 -13.22 6.01 17.59
N GLU A 424 -13.76 7.23 17.80
CA GLU A 424 -14.49 7.60 19.01
C GLU A 424 -15.73 6.70 19.25
N LYS A 425 -16.40 6.30 18.15
CA LYS A 425 -17.47 5.28 18.15
C LYS A 425 -17.06 4.12 17.26
N PRO A 426 -16.49 3.05 17.84
CA PRO A 426 -16.09 1.87 17.08
C PRO A 426 -17.29 1.11 16.53
N ALA A 427 -17.17 0.55 15.32
CA ALA A 427 -18.21 -0.30 14.75
C ALA A 427 -18.52 -1.53 15.64
N ALA A 428 -17.54 -1.96 16.44
CA ALA A 428 -17.69 -3.06 17.39
C ALA A 428 -18.84 -2.85 18.41
N GLU A 429 -19.22 -1.59 18.71
CA GLU A 429 -20.35 -1.30 19.60
C GLU A 429 -21.73 -1.72 19.01
N ASN A 430 -21.80 -1.89 17.70
CA ASN A 430 -23.03 -2.24 16.98
C ASN A 430 -23.04 -3.71 16.51
N ILE A 431 -21.89 -4.40 16.60
CA ILE A 431 -21.77 -5.79 16.13
C ILE A 431 -22.24 -6.72 17.25
N ASP A 432 -23.17 -7.62 16.93
CA ASP A 432 -23.68 -8.63 17.85
C ASP A 432 -23.85 -9.98 17.17
N ILE A 433 -24.03 -11.04 17.94
CA ILE A 433 -24.26 -12.40 17.46
C ILE A 433 -25.48 -13.00 18.17
N ASP A 434 -26.39 -13.59 17.40
CA ASP A 434 -27.58 -14.26 17.95
C ASP A 434 -27.29 -15.71 18.39
N GLU A 435 -28.28 -16.35 19.01
CA GLU A 435 -28.18 -17.75 19.49
C GLU A 435 -27.96 -18.76 18.34
N GLN A 436 -28.26 -18.42 17.12
CA GLN A 436 -28.06 -19.23 15.92
C GLN A 436 -26.70 -18.97 15.27
N GLY A 437 -25.90 -18.02 15.79
CA GLY A 437 -24.60 -17.66 15.25
C GLY A 437 -24.64 -16.65 14.11
N HIS A 438 -25.78 -16.00 13.83
CA HIS A 438 -25.86 -14.94 12.83
C HIS A 438 -25.28 -13.65 13.38
N ILE A 439 -24.38 -13.03 12.61
CA ILE A 439 -23.74 -11.76 12.98
C ILE A 439 -24.57 -10.60 12.42
N THR A 440 -24.88 -9.63 13.29
CA THR A 440 -25.60 -8.40 12.95
C THR A 440 -24.69 -7.17 13.15
N GLY A 441 -25.06 -6.00 12.59
CA GLY A 441 -24.36 -4.74 12.81
C GLY A 441 -23.05 -4.57 12.04
N LEU A 442 -22.72 -5.44 11.08
CA LEU A 442 -21.53 -5.31 10.23
C LEU A 442 -21.65 -4.21 9.17
N PHE A 443 -22.91 -3.79 8.84
CA PHE A 443 -23.24 -2.80 7.80
C PHE A 443 -24.37 -1.88 8.25
#